data_f439f223603995d8565b5b0843a3cd0a
#
_entry.id   f439f223603995d8565b5b0843a3cd0a
#
_cell.length_a   1.000
_cell.length_b   1.000
_cell.length_c   1.000
_cell.angle_alpha   90.00
_cell.angle_beta   90.00
_cell.angle_gamma   90.00
#
_symmetry.space_group_name_H-M   'P 1'
#
loop_
_entity.id
_entity.type
_entity.pdbx_description
1 polymer ?
#
loop_
_entity_poly.entity_id
_entity_poly.type
_entity_poly.pdbx_seq_one_letter_code
_entity_poly.pdbx_strand_id
1 'polypeptide(L)'
;MYWARFEEGDSAMKVINRHFAMALYPNFTCKFTKFWEIDGNLGITATIAEMLLQSHAGEISLLPALPAVYPKGKVTGLRARGGYEVDMQWTDGKLTKAVIRSVKGKGSVSIRYKDAVKVIDFSSNKRVELSSSDFKMI
;
A
#
# COMPACT_ATOMS: atom_id res chain seq x y z
N MET A 1 12.32 0.42 -0.49
CA MET A 1 11.38 0.79 0.61
C MET A 1 11.37 2.28 0.92
N TYR A 2 12.50 2.98 1.05
CA TYR A 2 12.52 4.42 1.39
C TYR A 2 11.66 5.27 0.46
N TRP A 3 11.80 5.14 -0.86
CA TRP A 3 11.01 5.89 -1.84
C TRP A 3 9.50 5.67 -1.68
N ALA A 4 9.06 4.44 -1.36
CA ALA A 4 7.65 4.19 -1.06
C ALA A 4 7.18 4.97 0.17
N ARG A 5 8.02 5.06 1.22
CA ARG A 5 7.70 5.82 2.44
C ARG A 5 7.78 7.34 2.27
N PHE A 6 8.52 7.82 1.29
CA PHE A 6 8.52 9.22 0.87
C PHE A 6 7.37 9.54 -0.11
N GLU A 7 6.48 8.57 -0.37
CA GLU A 7 5.34 8.68 -1.28
C GLU A 7 5.75 8.90 -2.76
N GLU A 8 7.00 8.56 -3.08
CA GLU A 8 7.62 8.68 -4.41
C GLU A 8 7.48 7.37 -5.20
N GLY A 9 6.25 7.08 -5.69
CA GLY A 9 5.90 5.82 -6.34
C GLY A 9 6.74 5.52 -7.58
N ASP A 10 6.95 6.49 -8.45
CA ASP A 10 7.74 6.30 -9.68
C ASP A 10 9.21 6.06 -9.38
N SER A 11 9.77 6.72 -8.37
CA SER A 11 11.14 6.49 -7.90
C SER A 11 11.28 5.10 -7.27
N ALA A 12 10.30 4.66 -6.49
CA ALA A 12 10.25 3.30 -5.96
C ALA A 12 10.22 2.27 -7.09
N MET A 13 9.39 2.48 -8.11
CA MET A 13 9.25 1.57 -9.25
C MET A 13 10.54 1.48 -10.09
N LYS A 14 11.25 2.58 -10.30
CA LYS A 14 12.58 2.56 -10.96
C LYS A 14 13.56 1.66 -10.24
N VAL A 15 13.61 1.73 -8.90
CA VAL A 15 14.51 0.88 -8.10
C VAL A 15 14.08 -0.59 -8.17
N ILE A 16 12.78 -0.88 -8.10
CA ILE A 16 12.25 -2.25 -8.24
C ILE A 16 12.62 -2.84 -9.60
N ASN A 17 12.38 -2.10 -10.69
CA ASN A 17 12.71 -2.56 -12.04
C ASN A 17 14.21 -2.80 -12.23
N ARG A 18 15.05 -1.91 -11.69
CA ARG A 18 16.51 -2.11 -11.70
C ARG A 18 16.90 -3.37 -10.93
N HIS A 19 16.28 -3.62 -9.77
CA HIS A 19 16.57 -4.83 -9.00
C HIS A 19 16.15 -6.09 -9.77
N PHE A 20 14.99 -6.11 -10.40
CA PHE A 20 14.54 -7.21 -11.23
C PHE A 20 15.49 -7.50 -12.40
N ALA A 21 16.01 -6.46 -13.04
CA ALA A 21 16.94 -6.62 -14.15
C ALA A 21 18.32 -7.15 -13.73
N MET A 22 18.81 -6.81 -12.54
CA MET A 22 20.20 -7.04 -12.15
C MET A 22 20.40 -8.08 -11.06
N ALA A 23 19.43 -8.24 -10.17
CA ALA A 23 19.59 -8.98 -8.93
C ALA A 23 18.68 -10.21 -8.81
N LEU A 24 18.06 -10.67 -9.91
CA LEU A 24 17.28 -11.90 -9.91
C LEU A 24 17.93 -12.99 -10.75
N TYR A 25 17.78 -14.22 -10.29
CA TYR A 25 17.95 -15.43 -11.11
C TYR A 25 16.69 -15.67 -11.96
N PRO A 26 16.76 -16.54 -12.99
CA PRO A 26 15.58 -16.87 -13.81
C PRO A 26 14.38 -17.44 -13.02
N ASN A 27 14.61 -18.02 -11.86
CA ASN A 27 13.58 -18.53 -10.93
C ASN A 27 13.06 -17.47 -9.95
N PHE A 28 13.35 -16.19 -10.19
CA PHE A 28 12.96 -15.05 -9.35
C PHE A 28 13.58 -15.03 -7.93
N THR A 29 14.54 -15.85 -7.62
CA THR A 29 15.26 -15.69 -6.36
C THR A 29 16.28 -14.55 -6.46
N CYS A 30 16.36 -13.74 -5.42
CA CYS A 30 17.33 -12.66 -5.34
C CYS A 30 18.75 -13.18 -5.17
N LYS A 31 19.70 -12.45 -5.73
CA LYS A 31 21.13 -12.70 -5.60
C LYS A 31 21.87 -11.43 -5.18
N PHE A 32 22.84 -11.60 -4.32
CA PHE A 32 23.89 -10.61 -4.09
C PHE A 32 25.22 -11.23 -4.53
N THR A 33 25.81 -10.67 -5.60
CA THR A 33 26.97 -11.25 -6.28
C THR A 33 26.71 -12.67 -6.78
N LYS A 34 27.24 -13.69 -6.10
CA LYS A 34 27.10 -15.13 -6.44
C LYS A 34 26.18 -15.90 -5.48
N PHE A 35 25.71 -15.24 -4.41
CA PHE A 35 24.97 -15.90 -3.35
C PHE A 35 23.48 -15.61 -3.50
N TRP A 36 22.67 -16.60 -3.14
CA TRP A 36 21.23 -16.42 -2.96
C TRP A 36 20.94 -15.62 -1.71
N GLU A 37 20.00 -14.69 -1.81
CA GLU A 37 19.63 -13.79 -0.72
C GLU A 37 18.13 -13.61 -0.64
N ILE A 38 17.53 -14.12 0.43
CA ILE A 38 16.06 -14.03 0.65
C ILE A 38 15.59 -12.60 0.97
N ASP A 39 16.47 -11.79 1.55
CA ASP A 39 16.13 -10.43 2.01
C ASP A 39 15.65 -9.55 0.86
N GLY A 40 16.25 -9.70 -0.32
CA GLY A 40 15.82 -9.00 -1.52
C GLY A 40 14.41 -9.37 -1.94
N ASN A 41 14.05 -10.65 -1.90
CA ASN A 41 12.71 -11.11 -2.23
C ASN A 41 11.67 -10.54 -1.25
N LEU A 42 11.92 -10.65 0.06
CA LEU A 42 11.04 -10.14 1.10
C LEU A 42 10.95 -8.61 1.06
N GLY A 43 12.08 -7.93 0.87
CA GLY A 43 12.17 -6.47 0.82
C GLY A 43 11.40 -5.86 -0.35
N ILE A 44 11.45 -6.48 -1.55
CA ILE A 44 10.67 -6.02 -2.71
C ILE A 44 9.18 -6.21 -2.49
N THR A 45 8.78 -7.39 -2.03
CA THR A 45 7.37 -7.68 -1.74
C THR A 45 6.81 -6.69 -0.73
N ALA A 46 7.55 -6.42 0.36
CA ALA A 46 7.19 -5.42 1.34
C ALA A 46 7.14 -4.00 0.74
N THR A 47 8.06 -3.65 -0.16
CA THR A 47 8.07 -2.34 -0.82
C THR A 47 6.84 -2.14 -1.69
N ILE A 48 6.43 -3.15 -2.47
CA ILE A 48 5.22 -3.08 -3.29
C ILE A 48 3.97 -2.90 -2.40
N ALA A 49 3.90 -3.63 -1.30
CA ALA A 49 2.80 -3.45 -0.34
C ALA A 49 2.77 -2.04 0.24
N GLU A 50 3.93 -1.48 0.65
CA GLU A 50 4.07 -0.12 1.19
C GLU A 50 3.76 0.98 0.14
N MET A 51 3.92 0.72 -1.15
CA MET A 51 3.47 1.65 -2.20
C MET A 51 1.95 1.77 -2.26
N LEU A 52 1.24 0.71 -1.89
CA LEU A 52 -0.22 0.64 -1.98
C LEU A 52 -0.91 0.95 -0.64
N LEU A 53 -0.30 0.56 0.48
CA LEU A 53 -0.88 0.74 1.81
C LEU A 53 0.21 1.00 2.84
N GLN A 54 0.09 2.10 3.58
CA GLN A 54 0.95 2.36 4.75
C GLN A 54 0.12 2.51 6.01
N SER A 55 0.71 2.11 7.15
CA SER A 55 0.05 2.25 8.46
C SER A 55 1.06 2.46 9.60
N HIS A 56 2.26 2.93 9.29
CA HIS A 56 3.34 3.13 10.28
C HIS A 56 3.27 4.48 11.01
N ALA A 57 2.54 5.46 10.45
CA ALA A 57 2.44 6.83 10.98
C ALA A 57 1.20 7.06 11.88
N GLY A 58 0.58 5.98 12.40
CA GLY A 58 -0.61 6.09 13.25
C GLY A 58 -1.93 6.24 12.50
N GLU A 59 -1.90 6.21 11.18
CA GLU A 59 -3.06 6.26 10.28
C GLU A 59 -2.94 5.20 9.19
N ILE A 60 -4.03 4.92 8.49
CA ILE A 60 -4.05 4.05 7.31
C ILE A 60 -4.01 4.94 6.07
N SER A 61 -2.90 4.94 5.35
CA SER A 61 -2.73 5.71 4.12
C SER A 61 -2.99 4.83 2.89
N LEU A 62 -3.95 5.24 2.06
CA LEU A 62 -4.41 4.50 0.88
C LEU A 62 -3.71 5.01 -0.37
N LEU A 63 -3.06 4.12 -1.12
CA LEU A 63 -2.33 4.39 -2.36
C LEU A 63 -1.28 5.52 -2.22
N PRO A 64 -0.49 5.57 -1.11
CA PRO A 64 0.38 6.72 -0.84
C PRO A 64 1.46 6.91 -1.91
N ALA A 65 1.97 5.83 -2.49
CA ALA A 65 3.05 5.85 -3.48
C ALA A 65 2.67 5.09 -4.76
N LEU A 66 1.44 5.31 -5.26
CA LEU A 66 0.98 4.65 -6.49
C LEU A 66 1.78 5.18 -7.69
N PRO A 67 2.55 4.32 -8.41
CA PRO A 67 3.34 4.76 -9.55
C PRO A 67 2.45 4.99 -10.78
N ALA A 68 2.85 5.91 -11.66
CA ALA A 68 2.11 6.25 -12.88
C ALA A 68 1.90 5.04 -13.82
N VAL A 69 2.79 4.06 -13.79
CA VAL A 69 2.70 2.81 -14.58
C VAL A 69 1.57 1.88 -14.13
N TYR A 70 0.94 2.15 -13.00
CA TYR A 70 -0.24 1.41 -12.52
C TYR A 70 -1.51 2.29 -12.57
N PRO A 71 -1.98 2.70 -13.76
CA PRO A 71 -3.13 3.60 -13.89
C PRO A 71 -4.43 2.97 -13.37
N LYS A 72 -4.52 1.65 -13.38
CA LYS A 72 -5.65 0.88 -12.83
C LYS A 72 -5.17 -0.37 -12.12
N GLY A 73 -5.91 -0.79 -11.12
CA GLY A 73 -5.58 -2.02 -10.40
C GLY A 73 -6.56 -2.34 -9.29
N LYS A 74 -6.28 -3.49 -8.68
CA LYS A 74 -7.01 -4.01 -7.52
C LYS A 74 -6.03 -4.76 -6.63
N VAL A 75 -6.17 -4.60 -5.33
CA VAL A 75 -5.48 -5.39 -4.31
C VAL A 75 -6.46 -5.75 -3.21
N THR A 76 -6.30 -6.93 -2.64
CA THR A 76 -7.18 -7.44 -1.57
C THR A 76 -6.36 -8.03 -0.44
N GLY A 77 -6.89 -7.92 0.79
CA GLY A 77 -6.32 -8.58 1.96
C GLY A 77 -5.05 -7.93 2.51
N LEU A 78 -4.72 -6.70 2.15
CA LEU A 78 -3.58 -6.01 2.76
C LEU A 78 -3.86 -5.75 4.24
N ARG A 79 -2.84 -5.98 5.07
CA ARG A 79 -2.95 -5.80 6.52
C ARG A 79 -2.39 -4.45 6.94
N ALA A 80 -3.18 -3.73 7.74
CA ALA A 80 -2.78 -2.50 8.40
C ALA A 80 -2.66 -2.69 9.90
N ARG A 81 -1.80 -1.88 10.53
CA ARG A 81 -1.62 -1.88 11.99
C ARG A 81 -2.93 -1.57 12.69
N GLY A 82 -3.09 -2.07 13.91
CA GLY A 82 -4.33 -1.96 14.66
C GLY A 82 -5.35 -3.05 14.35
N GLY A 83 -5.00 -4.04 13.50
CA GLY A 83 -5.86 -5.19 13.20
C GLY A 83 -6.89 -4.91 12.12
N TYR A 84 -6.51 -4.15 11.10
CA TYR A 84 -7.35 -3.87 9.95
C TYR A 84 -6.91 -4.65 8.71
N GLU A 85 -7.88 -4.97 7.84
CA GLU A 85 -7.68 -5.54 6.51
C GLU A 85 -8.28 -4.59 5.48
N VAL A 86 -7.55 -4.36 4.39
CA VAL A 86 -7.89 -3.37 3.38
C VAL A 86 -7.87 -3.98 1.99
N ASP A 87 -8.98 -3.81 1.27
CA ASP A 87 -9.07 -4.04 -0.17
C ASP A 87 -9.17 -2.68 -0.87
N MET A 88 -8.51 -2.55 -2.01
CA MET A 88 -8.56 -1.32 -2.81
C MET A 88 -8.73 -1.61 -4.29
N GLN A 89 -9.41 -0.69 -4.98
CA GLN A 89 -9.48 -0.61 -6.43
C GLN A 89 -9.23 0.83 -6.86
N TRP A 90 -8.56 1.00 -7.99
CA TRP A 90 -8.29 2.32 -8.55
C TRP A 90 -8.35 2.28 -10.08
N THR A 91 -8.69 3.42 -10.66
CA THR A 91 -8.74 3.65 -12.10
C THR A 91 -8.25 5.08 -12.37
N ASP A 92 -7.47 5.27 -13.43
CA ASP A 92 -6.85 6.53 -13.80
C ASP A 92 -6.03 7.16 -12.64
N GLY A 93 -5.31 6.30 -11.90
CA GLY A 93 -4.51 6.70 -10.73
C GLY A 93 -5.34 7.19 -9.54
N LYS A 94 -6.67 7.02 -9.54
CA LYS A 94 -7.57 7.49 -8.49
C LYS A 94 -8.27 6.33 -7.80
N LEU A 95 -8.34 6.39 -6.47
CA LEU A 95 -9.07 5.44 -5.66
C LEU A 95 -10.56 5.44 -6.07
N THR A 96 -11.06 4.31 -6.54
CA THR A 96 -12.48 4.13 -6.87
C THR A 96 -13.23 3.45 -5.74
N LYS A 97 -12.54 2.57 -5.01
CA LYS A 97 -13.13 1.82 -3.90
C LYS A 97 -12.06 1.41 -2.90
N ALA A 98 -12.32 1.60 -1.61
CA ALA A 98 -11.59 0.98 -0.52
C ALA A 98 -12.58 0.29 0.42
N VAL A 99 -12.30 -0.94 0.79
CA VAL A 99 -13.06 -1.66 1.81
C VAL A 99 -12.14 -1.94 2.97
N ILE A 100 -12.45 -1.38 4.13
CA ILE A 100 -11.67 -1.55 5.34
C ILE A 100 -12.48 -2.39 6.32
N ARG A 101 -11.87 -3.46 6.80
CA ARG A 101 -12.47 -4.37 7.79
C ARG A 101 -11.67 -4.33 9.07
N SER A 102 -12.34 -4.18 10.18
CA SER A 102 -11.75 -4.37 11.50
C SER A 102 -11.76 -5.86 11.84
N VAL A 103 -10.58 -6.46 11.93
CA VAL A 103 -10.40 -7.89 12.30
C VAL A 103 -10.28 -8.04 13.82
N LYS A 104 -9.52 -7.16 14.46
CA LYS A 104 -9.30 -7.15 15.91
C LYS A 104 -9.46 -5.74 16.52
N GLY A 105 -9.45 -4.72 15.68
CA GLY A 105 -9.52 -3.32 16.13
C GLY A 105 -10.93 -2.97 16.60
N LYS A 106 -10.98 -2.13 17.63
CA LYS A 106 -12.18 -1.43 18.10
C LYS A 106 -11.79 0.02 18.29
N GLY A 107 -12.75 0.91 18.04
CA GLY A 107 -12.54 2.34 18.16
C GLY A 107 -12.23 3.03 16.82
N SER A 108 -11.71 4.24 16.91
CA SER A 108 -11.52 5.10 15.74
C SER A 108 -10.14 4.93 15.13
N VAL A 109 -10.06 5.02 13.81
CA VAL A 109 -8.81 5.06 13.05
C VAL A 109 -8.86 6.17 12.00
N SER A 110 -7.74 6.87 11.84
CA SER A 110 -7.55 7.86 10.79
C SER A 110 -7.22 7.16 9.48
N ILE A 111 -7.93 7.50 8.42
CA ILE A 111 -7.71 6.97 7.07
C ILE A 111 -7.36 8.15 6.19
N ARG A 112 -6.18 8.10 5.58
CA ARG A 112 -5.67 9.10 4.64
C ARG A 112 -5.84 8.63 3.20
N TYR A 113 -6.24 9.53 2.34
CA TYR A 113 -6.09 9.40 0.90
C TYR A 113 -5.62 10.74 0.33
N LYS A 114 -4.42 10.79 -0.22
CA LYS A 114 -3.72 12.04 -0.57
C LYS A 114 -3.63 12.97 0.65
N ASP A 115 -4.01 14.24 0.49
CA ASP A 115 -3.93 15.25 1.55
C ASP A 115 -5.12 15.21 2.53
N ALA A 116 -6.15 14.44 2.23
CA ALA A 116 -7.36 14.38 3.04
C ALA A 116 -7.36 13.21 4.02
N VAL A 117 -7.78 13.47 5.25
CA VAL A 117 -7.89 12.48 6.33
C VAL A 117 -9.34 12.39 6.80
N LYS A 118 -9.81 11.17 6.99
CA LYS A 118 -11.14 10.88 7.54
C LYS A 118 -11.00 9.94 8.73
N VAL A 119 -11.60 10.30 9.85
CA VAL A 119 -11.67 9.44 11.03
C VAL A 119 -12.89 8.53 10.94
N ILE A 120 -12.69 7.24 11.07
CA ILE A 120 -13.73 6.21 11.03
C ILE A 120 -13.78 5.48 12.37
N ASP A 121 -14.97 5.40 12.94
CA ASP A 121 -15.20 4.60 14.14
C ASP A 121 -15.68 3.20 13.79
N PHE A 122 -14.92 2.21 14.25
CA PHE A 122 -15.19 0.77 14.09
C PHE A 122 -15.84 0.14 15.34
N SER A 123 -16.26 0.92 16.32
CA SER A 123 -16.92 0.38 17.52
C SER A 123 -18.23 -0.33 17.20
N SER A 124 -18.99 0.19 16.25
CA SER A 124 -20.31 -0.34 15.83
C SER A 124 -20.24 -1.11 14.52
N ASN A 125 -19.34 -0.74 13.61
CA ASN A 125 -19.25 -1.30 12.26
C ASN A 125 -17.92 -2.00 12.05
N LYS A 126 -17.98 -3.29 11.74
CA LYS A 126 -16.75 -4.05 11.41
C LYS A 126 -16.24 -3.83 9.98
N ARG A 127 -16.99 -3.14 9.13
CA ARG A 127 -16.67 -2.92 7.72
C ARG A 127 -17.15 -1.56 7.26
N VAL A 128 -16.27 -0.83 6.59
CA VAL A 128 -16.58 0.45 5.94
C VAL A 128 -16.11 0.41 4.49
N GLU A 129 -16.87 1.03 3.61
CA GLU A 129 -16.54 1.22 2.21
C GLU A 129 -16.37 2.71 1.92
N LEU A 130 -15.28 3.07 1.26
CA LEU A 130 -14.90 4.45 0.93
C LEU A 130 -14.51 4.54 -0.55
N SER A 131 -14.66 5.73 -1.10
CA SER A 131 -14.19 6.10 -2.44
C SER A 131 -13.43 7.44 -2.39
N SER A 132 -12.84 7.87 -3.48
CA SER A 132 -12.17 9.18 -3.54
C SER A 132 -13.12 10.36 -3.22
N SER A 133 -14.43 10.21 -3.47
CA SER A 133 -15.43 11.24 -3.15
C SER A 133 -15.60 11.45 -1.66
N ASP A 134 -15.30 10.45 -0.82
CA ASP A 134 -15.38 10.54 0.63
C ASP A 134 -14.27 11.37 1.26
N PHE A 135 -13.24 11.70 0.48
CA PHE A 135 -12.06 12.47 0.88
C PHE A 135 -12.01 13.87 0.26
N LYS A 136 -13.12 14.41 -0.19
CA LYS A 136 -13.16 15.82 -0.63
C LYS A 136 -12.92 16.72 0.56
N MET A 137 -11.96 17.64 0.43
CA MET A 137 -11.86 18.78 1.35
C MET A 137 -13.13 19.62 1.16
N ILE A 138 -13.74 19.98 2.27
CA ILE A 138 -14.86 20.94 2.35
C ILE A 138 -14.31 22.34 2.12
#